data_b22e095640be4da7bf9b8e9b6379b9d3
#
_entry.id   b22e095640be4da7bf9b8e9b6379b9d3
#
_cell.length_a   1.000
_cell.length_b   1.000
_cell.length_c   1.000
_cell.angle_alpha   90.00
_cell.angle_beta   90.00
_cell.angle_gamma   90.00
#
_symmetry.space_group_name_H-M   'P 1'
#
loop_
_entity.id
_entity.type
_entity.pdbx_description
1 polymer ?
#
loop_
_entity_poly.entity_id
_entity_poly.type
_entity_poly.pdbx_seq_one_letter_code
_entity_poly.pdbx_strand_id
1 'polypeptide(L)' 'MVTNGVHPQRGLTTPDSEEALVKKKAMERCAQCFVLADSSKIGQVTSITFSDMKESEILTTELKDSSYKKYKNIVEVK' A
#
# COMPACT_ATOMS: atom_id res chain seq x y z
N MET A 1 -4.48 6.95 -4.70
CA MET A 1 -3.00 6.99 -4.55
C MET A 1 -2.41 5.65 -4.97
N VAL A 2 -1.24 5.65 -5.55
CA VAL A 2 -0.55 4.45 -6.03
C VAL A 2 0.68 4.19 -5.18
N THR A 3 0.98 2.93 -4.90
CA THR A 3 2.19 2.55 -4.15
C THR A 3 3.02 1.55 -4.95
N ASN A 4 4.32 1.51 -4.68
CA ASN A 4 5.26 0.60 -5.33
C ASN A 4 5.50 -0.68 -4.54
N GLY A 5 5.11 -0.71 -3.28
CA GLY A 5 5.23 -1.89 -2.46
C GLY A 5 4.25 -1.89 -1.31
N VAL A 6 3.74 -3.07 -0.97
CA VAL A 6 2.83 -3.28 0.15
C VAL A 6 3.37 -4.46 0.95
N HIS A 7 3.66 -4.24 2.22
CA HIS A 7 4.20 -5.28 3.09
C HIS A 7 3.65 -5.12 4.50
N PRO A 8 3.24 -6.21 5.17
CA PRO A 8 2.61 -6.11 6.50
C PRO A 8 3.49 -5.46 7.56
N GLN A 9 4.79 -5.66 7.49
CA GLN A 9 5.74 -5.15 8.47
C GLN A 9 6.43 -3.87 8.02
N ARG A 10 6.63 -3.70 6.72
CA ARG A 10 7.30 -2.54 6.15
C ARG A 10 6.34 -1.45 5.70
N GLY A 11 5.06 -1.76 5.59
CA GLY A 11 4.05 -0.80 5.20
C GLY A 11 4.01 -0.52 3.71
N LEU A 12 3.59 0.69 3.36
CA LEU A 12 3.50 1.15 1.98
C LEU A 12 4.81 1.85 1.63
N THR A 13 5.44 1.44 0.54
CA THR A 13 6.78 1.89 0.19
C THR A 13 6.87 2.44 -1.23
N THR A 14 7.86 3.31 -1.43
CA THR A 14 8.21 3.88 -2.73
C THR A 14 9.72 4.08 -2.80
N PRO A 15 10.34 4.01 -3.99
CA PRO A 15 11.76 4.26 -4.11
C PRO A 15 12.15 5.75 -4.14
N ASP A 16 11.18 6.65 -4.36
CA ASP A 16 11.42 8.07 -4.53
C ASP A 16 11.12 8.84 -3.25
N SER A 17 12.13 9.56 -2.71
CA SER A 17 12.00 10.29 -1.45
C SER A 17 11.04 11.48 -1.53
N GLU A 18 10.96 12.13 -2.67
CA GLU A 18 10.02 13.25 -2.87
C GLU A 18 8.59 12.74 -2.92
N GLU A 19 8.35 11.64 -3.64
CA GLU A 19 7.05 11.00 -3.67
C GLU A 19 6.64 10.49 -2.28
N ALA A 20 7.57 9.93 -1.53
CA ALA A 20 7.31 9.46 -0.18
C ALA A 20 6.82 10.59 0.72
N LEU A 21 7.45 11.75 0.63
CA LEU A 21 7.07 12.91 1.42
C LEU A 21 5.67 13.41 1.05
N VAL A 22 5.39 13.51 -0.24
CA VAL A 22 4.06 13.95 -0.72
C VAL A 22 2.98 12.96 -0.30
N LYS A 23 3.23 11.67 -0.47
CA LYS A 23 2.28 10.62 -0.11
C LYS A 23 2.04 10.57 1.39
N LYS A 24 3.08 10.75 2.20
CA LYS A 24 2.95 10.79 3.65
C LYS A 24 2.05 11.94 4.09
N LYS A 25 2.25 13.12 3.52
CA LYS A 25 1.40 14.27 3.82
C LYS A 25 -0.03 14.09 3.39
N ALA A 26 -0.25 13.47 2.24
CA ALA A 26 -1.59 13.16 1.75
C ALA A 26 -2.29 12.17 2.69
N MET A 27 -1.59 11.15 3.16
CA MET A 27 -2.13 10.18 4.11
C MET A 27 -2.53 10.82 5.42
N GLU A 28 -1.75 11.77 5.91
CA GLU A 28 -2.05 12.48 7.16
C GLU A 28 -3.32 13.33 7.07
N ARG A 29 -3.68 13.76 5.86
CA ARG A 29 -4.80 14.68 5.64
C ARG A 29 -6.08 14.02 5.20
N CYS A 30 -6.03 12.76 4.74
CA CYS A 30 -7.24 12.13 4.27
C CYS A 30 -8.02 11.49 5.41
N ALA A 31 -9.33 11.65 5.38
CA ALA A 31 -10.22 11.01 6.35
C ALA A 31 -10.35 9.51 6.06
N GLN A 32 -10.31 9.15 4.78
CA GLN A 32 -10.35 7.76 4.34
C GLN A 32 -9.45 7.62 3.11
N CYS A 33 -8.43 6.79 3.22
CA CYS A 33 -7.44 6.65 2.17
C CYS A 33 -7.61 5.35 1.41
N PHE A 34 -7.58 5.46 0.08
CA PHE A 34 -7.57 4.32 -0.83
C PHE A 34 -6.25 4.29 -1.56
N VAL A 35 -5.59 3.14 -1.56
CA VAL A 35 -4.31 2.96 -2.20
C VAL A 35 -4.43 1.88 -3.27
N LEU A 36 -4.01 2.20 -4.48
CA LEU A 36 -4.02 1.26 -5.59
C LEU A 36 -2.68 0.56 -5.68
N ALA A 37 -2.71 -0.75 -5.72
CA ALA A 37 -1.51 -1.55 -5.86
C ALA A 37 -1.79 -2.71 -6.80
N ASP A 38 -0.96 -2.83 -7.84
CA ASP A 38 -0.96 -4.00 -8.70
C ASP A 38 -0.64 -5.24 -7.86
N SER A 39 -1.18 -6.39 -8.22
CA SER A 39 -0.94 -7.64 -7.50
C SER A 39 0.56 -7.97 -7.39
N SER A 40 1.36 -7.54 -8.36
CA SER A 40 2.82 -7.72 -8.32
C SER A 40 3.50 -6.89 -7.24
N LYS A 41 2.83 -5.87 -6.72
CA LYS A 41 3.37 -5.00 -5.66
C LYS A 41 3.08 -5.51 -4.26
N ILE A 42 2.15 -6.44 -4.12
CA ILE A 42 1.83 -7.04 -2.83
C ILE A 42 2.99 -7.92 -2.38
N GLY A 43 3.51 -7.65 -1.19
CA GLY A 43 4.69 -8.35 -0.67
C GLY A 43 6.02 -7.72 -1.07
N GLN A 44 6.01 -6.71 -1.93
CA GLN A 44 7.23 -6.03 -2.34
C GLN A 44 7.59 -4.92 -1.36
N VAL A 45 8.89 -4.69 -1.20
CA VAL A 45 9.44 -3.63 -0.36
C VAL A 45 10.40 -2.80 -1.19
N THR A 46 10.19 -1.50 -1.22
CA THR A 46 11.13 -0.56 -1.84
C THR A 46 11.83 0.27 -0.77
N SER A 47 12.59 1.29 -1.16
CA SER A 47 13.55 1.92 -0.25
C SER A 47 12.94 2.68 0.91
N ILE A 48 11.76 3.31 0.72
CA ILE A 48 11.22 4.28 1.67
C ILE A 48 9.79 3.93 2.04
N THR A 49 9.53 3.77 3.34
CA THR A 49 8.18 3.59 3.87
C THR A 49 7.53 4.95 4.09
N PHE A 50 6.32 5.16 3.56
CA PHE A 50 5.58 6.41 3.78
C PHE A 50 4.33 6.24 4.64
N SER A 51 3.90 5.00 4.90
CA SER A 51 2.74 4.73 5.76
C SER A 51 2.72 3.28 6.19
N ASP A 52 2.02 3.00 7.27
CA ASP A 52 1.71 1.62 7.67
C ASP A 52 0.67 1.03 6.72
N MET A 53 0.72 -0.29 6.53
CA MET A 53 -0.26 -0.97 5.68
C MET A 53 -1.68 -0.83 6.22
N LYS A 54 -1.85 -0.70 7.52
CA LYS A 54 -3.15 -0.69 8.20
C LYS A 54 -3.94 0.60 8.06
N GLU A 55 -3.30 1.71 7.66
CA GLU A 55 -3.92 3.03 7.68
C GLU A 55 -4.81 3.34 6.49
N SER A 56 -4.85 2.47 5.49
CA SER A 56 -5.64 2.71 4.30
C SER A 56 -6.26 1.43 3.78
N GLU A 57 -7.25 1.56 2.90
CA GLU A 57 -7.74 0.44 2.11
C GLU A 57 -6.86 0.28 0.87
N ILE A 58 -6.41 -0.93 0.64
CA ILE A 58 -5.54 -1.25 -0.48
C ILE A 58 -6.34 -2.03 -1.50
N LEU A 59 -6.52 -1.42 -2.68
CA LEU A 59 -7.25 -2.03 -3.78
C LEU A 59 -6.25 -2.67 -4.73
N THR A 60 -6.40 -3.94 -4.94
CA THR A 60 -5.51 -4.70 -5.83
C THR A 60 -6.33 -5.57 -6.77
N THR A 61 -5.68 -6.11 -7.76
CA THR A 61 -6.29 -7.09 -8.65
C THR A 61 -6.33 -8.44 -7.95
N GLU A 62 -5.93 -9.53 -8.57
CA GLU A 62 -5.95 -10.83 -7.94
C GLU A 62 -4.80 -11.03 -6.95
N LEU A 63 -5.11 -11.45 -5.73
CA LEU A 63 -4.09 -11.82 -4.75
C LEU A 63 -3.59 -13.23 -5.03
N LYS A 64 -2.35 -13.33 -5.47
CA LYS A 64 -1.72 -14.62 -5.77
C LYS A 64 -1.26 -15.34 -4.52
N ASP A 65 -0.89 -14.57 -3.48
CA ASP A 65 -0.45 -15.12 -2.20
C ASP A 65 -1.63 -15.10 -1.23
N SER A 66 -2.15 -16.28 -0.89
CA SER A 66 -3.31 -16.41 -0.02
C SER A 66 -3.05 -15.91 1.41
N SER A 67 -1.81 -15.78 1.83
CA SER A 67 -1.48 -15.26 3.15
C SER A 67 -1.94 -13.81 3.35
N TYR A 68 -2.12 -13.06 2.27
CA TYR A 68 -2.60 -11.68 2.32
C TYR A 68 -4.12 -11.56 2.42
N LYS A 69 -4.84 -12.64 2.20
CA LYS A 69 -6.32 -12.63 2.28
C LYS A 69 -6.83 -12.43 3.70
N LYS A 70 -6.00 -12.66 4.70
CA LYS A 70 -6.36 -12.41 6.10
C LYS A 70 -6.44 -10.93 6.46
N TYR A 71 -5.87 -10.05 5.65
CA TYR A 71 -5.90 -8.61 5.89
C TYR A 71 -7.17 -8.02 5.30
N LYS A 72 -8.07 -7.53 6.17
CA LYS A 72 -9.38 -7.01 5.76
C LYS A 72 -9.29 -5.74 4.95
N ASN A 73 -8.21 -4.98 5.12
CA ASN A 73 -8.00 -3.73 4.39
C ASN A 73 -7.40 -3.93 3.00
N ILE A 74 -7.03 -5.15 2.64
CA ILE A 74 -6.61 -5.48 1.27
C ILE A 74 -7.81 -6.05 0.54
N VAL A 75 -8.28 -5.33 -0.48
CA VAL A 75 -9.49 -5.66 -1.22
C VAL A 75 -9.13 -6.02 -2.66
N GLU A 76 -9.58 -7.20 -3.09
CA GLU A 76 -9.43 -7.61 -4.48
C GLU A 76 -10.55 -6.99 -5.30
N VAL A 77 -10.19 -6.26 -6.34
CA VAL A 77 -11.13 -5.66 -7.28
C VAL A 77 -11.17 -6.53 -8.53
N LYS A 78 -12.34 -6.99 -8.86
CA LYS A 78 -12.54 -7.86 -10.03
C LYS A 78 -13.14 -7.09 -11.20
#